data_fcc040d0884a44e7be0e13a9d07388ff
#
_entry.id   fcc040d0884a44e7be0e13a9d07388ff
#
_cell.length_a   1.000
_cell.length_b   1.000
_cell.length_c   1.000
_cell.angle_alpha   90.00
_cell.angle_beta   90.00
_cell.angle_gamma   90.00
#
_symmetry.space_group_name_H-M   'P 1'
#
loop_
_entity.id
_entity.type
_entity.pdbx_description
1 polymer ?
#
loop_
_entity_poly.entity_id
_entity_poly.type
_entity_poly.pdbx_seq_one_letter_code
_entity_poly.pdbx_strand_id
1 'polypeptide(L)'
;MSEENKNVQETKDDKKEGNVLAGFVLYTDANMDWLRFKKFLKDDWNIVPQDDVKDNAMVFKVGDMVVACSLMPNPVPNKEAENAAKYNILWKEGANEVAKHQAHVMLAVMNKTSAVEQAILFAKVASSLLKLDNAIGIYKDPTVYEKNFYVNFAETIKDGEYPM
;
A
#
# COMPACT_ATOMS: atom_id res chain seq x y z
N MET A 1 5.14 -39.75 -5.64
CA MET A 1 5.66 -39.47 -4.29
C MET A 1 6.77 -38.46 -4.26
N SER A 2 7.77 -38.61 -5.12
CA SER A 2 8.85 -37.62 -5.20
C SER A 2 8.40 -36.25 -5.68
N GLU A 3 7.34 -36.17 -6.49
CA GLU A 3 6.80 -34.92 -6.99
C GLU A 3 6.12 -34.09 -5.89
N GLU A 4 5.42 -34.74 -4.97
CA GLU A 4 4.80 -34.06 -3.85
C GLU A 4 5.83 -33.43 -2.91
N ASN A 5 6.92 -34.14 -2.68
CA ASN A 5 8.00 -33.65 -1.84
C ASN A 5 8.71 -32.45 -2.47
N LYS A 6 8.87 -32.44 -3.79
CA LYS A 6 9.44 -31.30 -4.50
C LYS A 6 8.57 -30.05 -4.39
N ASN A 7 7.26 -30.22 -4.55
CA ASN A 7 6.33 -29.10 -4.46
C ASN A 7 6.33 -28.46 -3.05
N VAL A 8 6.37 -29.28 -2.02
CA VAL A 8 6.44 -28.78 -0.66
C VAL A 8 7.73 -28.03 -0.41
N GLN A 9 8.84 -28.54 -0.96
CA GLN A 9 10.13 -27.90 -0.80
C GLN A 9 10.22 -26.57 -1.55
N GLU A 10 9.67 -26.46 -2.74
CA GLU A 10 9.60 -25.23 -3.51
C GLU A 10 8.78 -24.16 -2.77
N THR A 11 7.67 -24.54 -2.17
CA THR A 11 6.84 -23.62 -1.39
C THR A 11 7.60 -23.06 -0.19
N LYS A 12 8.41 -23.86 0.47
CA LYS A 12 9.23 -23.42 1.59
C LYS A 12 10.33 -22.45 1.14
N ASP A 13 10.95 -22.73 0.02
CA ASP A 13 11.99 -21.88 -0.53
C ASP A 13 11.44 -20.52 -0.96
N ASP A 14 10.24 -20.50 -1.57
CA ASP A 14 9.56 -19.26 -1.92
C ASP A 14 9.29 -18.39 -0.70
N LYS A 15 8.89 -18.99 0.41
CA LYS A 15 8.67 -18.27 1.66
C LYS A 15 9.95 -17.69 2.24
N LYS A 16 11.10 -18.31 2.02
CA LYS A 16 12.39 -17.83 2.49
C LYS A 16 12.92 -16.67 1.64
N GLU A 17 12.51 -16.57 0.39
CA GLU A 17 13.01 -15.56 -0.53
C GLU A 17 12.42 -14.18 -0.33
N GLY A 18 11.37 -14.05 0.49
CA GLY A 18 10.82 -12.77 0.84
C GLY A 18 9.33 -12.78 1.00
N ASN A 19 8.87 -11.75 1.67
CA ASN A 19 7.45 -11.52 1.91
C ASN A 19 7.00 -10.30 1.14
N VAL A 20 5.74 -10.30 0.72
CA VAL A 20 5.12 -9.15 0.08
C VAL A 20 4.02 -8.62 1.00
N LEU A 21 4.11 -7.33 1.29
CA LEU A 21 3.06 -6.62 2.00
C LEU A 21 2.36 -5.73 0.99
N ALA A 22 1.05 -5.90 0.81
CA ALA A 22 0.31 -5.21 -0.24
C ALA A 22 -0.96 -4.57 0.28
N GLY A 23 -1.40 -3.53 -0.41
CA GLY A 23 -2.64 -2.84 -0.14
C GLY A 23 -3.06 -2.00 -1.33
N PHE A 24 -4.26 -1.45 -1.25
CA PHE A 24 -4.84 -0.65 -2.34
C PHE A 24 -5.28 0.70 -1.81
N VAL A 25 -4.66 1.76 -2.32
CA VAL A 25 -5.07 3.13 -2.00
C VAL A 25 -6.19 3.52 -2.96
N LEU A 26 -7.32 3.95 -2.42
CA LEU A 26 -8.55 4.18 -3.18
C LEU A 26 -8.67 5.66 -3.57
N TYR A 27 -9.00 5.91 -4.85
CA TYR A 27 -9.11 7.26 -5.40
C TYR A 27 -10.45 7.49 -6.05
N THR A 28 -10.92 8.74 -6.00
CA THR A 28 -12.19 9.12 -6.65
C THR A 28 -12.11 9.09 -8.17
N ASP A 29 -10.91 9.22 -8.72
CA ASP A 29 -10.67 9.18 -10.18
C ASP A 29 -9.27 8.65 -10.46
N ALA A 30 -8.97 8.45 -11.75
CA ALA A 30 -7.69 7.88 -12.18
C ALA A 30 -6.62 8.94 -12.46
N ASN A 31 -6.83 10.18 -12.04
CA ASN A 31 -5.83 11.25 -12.20
C ASN A 31 -4.79 11.16 -11.10
N MET A 32 -3.67 10.51 -11.40
CA MET A 32 -2.60 10.29 -10.43
C MET A 32 -1.55 11.39 -10.55
N ASP A 33 -1.37 12.16 -9.48
CA ASP A 33 -0.34 13.19 -9.42
C ASP A 33 0.97 12.59 -8.89
N TRP A 34 1.71 11.94 -9.78
CA TRP A 34 2.96 11.28 -9.43
C TRP A 34 4.03 12.25 -8.94
N LEU A 35 4.07 13.46 -9.48
CA LEU A 35 5.04 14.48 -9.05
C LEU A 35 4.81 14.88 -7.60
N ARG A 36 3.57 15.08 -7.22
CA ARG A 36 3.21 15.44 -5.85
C ARG A 36 3.48 14.30 -4.89
N PHE A 37 3.21 13.07 -5.34
CA PHE A 37 3.54 11.88 -4.56
C PHE A 37 5.04 11.80 -4.27
N LYS A 38 5.87 12.01 -5.29
CA LYS A 38 7.33 12.03 -5.14
C LYS A 38 7.77 13.12 -4.15
N LYS A 39 7.13 14.27 -4.22
CA LYS A 39 7.42 15.38 -3.31
C LYS A 39 7.11 15.01 -1.86
N PHE A 40 5.96 14.38 -1.61
CA PHE A 40 5.61 13.93 -0.27
C PHE A 40 6.60 12.88 0.24
N LEU A 41 7.02 11.94 -0.61
CA LEU A 41 8.02 10.94 -0.22
C LEU A 41 9.32 11.61 0.23
N LYS A 42 9.77 12.61 -0.50
CA LYS A 42 11.00 13.31 -0.18
C LYS A 42 10.86 14.17 1.08
N ASP A 43 9.82 15.00 1.12
CA ASP A 43 9.63 15.98 2.19
C ASP A 43 9.32 15.33 3.53
N ASP A 44 8.49 14.30 3.52
CA ASP A 44 8.04 13.64 4.74
C ASP A 44 9.00 12.55 5.22
N TRP A 45 9.61 11.81 4.29
CA TRP A 45 10.33 10.59 4.63
C TRP A 45 11.76 10.52 4.09
N ASN A 46 12.17 11.54 3.34
CA ASN A 46 13.50 11.58 2.70
C ASN A 46 13.72 10.37 1.77
N ILE A 47 12.67 9.96 1.08
CA ILE A 47 12.71 8.88 0.09
C ILE A 47 12.70 9.50 -1.29
N VAL A 48 13.73 9.19 -2.10
CA VAL A 48 13.85 9.69 -3.46
C VAL A 48 13.91 8.48 -4.41
N PRO A 49 12.82 8.23 -5.17
CA PRO A 49 12.83 7.13 -6.15
C PRO A 49 13.90 7.33 -7.21
N GLN A 50 14.61 6.27 -7.58
CA GLN A 50 15.68 6.32 -8.57
C GLN A 50 15.16 6.41 -9.99
N ASP A 51 14.01 5.79 -10.27
CA ASP A 51 13.43 5.72 -11.60
C ASP A 51 12.16 6.55 -11.69
N ASP A 52 11.84 6.98 -12.92
CA ASP A 52 10.60 7.70 -13.18
C ASP A 52 9.42 6.75 -13.35
N VAL A 53 8.23 7.37 -13.32
CA VAL A 53 6.98 6.67 -13.60
C VAL A 53 6.99 6.20 -15.06
N LYS A 54 6.59 4.94 -15.26
CA LYS A 54 6.45 4.36 -16.57
C LYS A 54 5.16 3.53 -16.61
N ASP A 55 4.29 3.82 -17.58
CA ASP A 55 3.01 3.12 -17.76
C ASP A 55 2.14 3.15 -16.49
N ASN A 56 2.08 4.32 -15.85
CA ASN A 56 1.32 4.52 -14.60
C ASN A 56 1.78 3.61 -13.46
N ALA A 57 3.05 3.25 -13.48
CA ALA A 57 3.65 2.44 -12.42
C ALA A 57 5.01 3.00 -12.04
N MET A 58 5.38 2.78 -10.80
CA MET A 58 6.67 3.20 -10.30
C MET A 58 7.23 2.11 -9.40
N VAL A 59 8.49 1.73 -9.65
CA VAL A 59 9.20 0.75 -8.83
C VAL A 59 10.50 1.37 -8.37
N PHE A 60 10.77 1.29 -7.07
CA PHE A 60 12.02 1.83 -6.53
C PHE A 60 12.49 1.02 -5.33
N LYS A 61 13.75 1.21 -4.99
CA LYS A 61 14.38 0.52 -3.87
C LYS A 61 14.59 1.46 -2.70
N VAL A 62 14.40 0.95 -1.50
CA VAL A 62 14.77 1.62 -0.25
C VAL A 62 15.57 0.60 0.56
N GLY A 63 16.90 0.76 0.58
CA GLY A 63 17.77 -0.26 1.15
C GLY A 63 17.62 -1.58 0.38
N ASP A 64 17.31 -2.64 1.08
CA ASP A 64 17.12 -3.98 0.50
C ASP A 64 15.67 -4.24 0.10
N MET A 65 14.79 -3.27 0.33
CA MET A 65 13.37 -3.42 0.04
C MET A 65 13.02 -2.86 -1.33
N VAL A 66 12.04 -3.47 -1.98
CA VAL A 66 11.52 -3.01 -3.27
C VAL A 66 10.09 -2.55 -3.09
N VAL A 67 9.79 -1.34 -3.56
CA VAL A 67 8.45 -0.76 -3.52
C VAL A 67 7.91 -0.69 -4.93
N ALA A 68 6.68 -1.17 -5.12
CA ALA A 68 5.98 -1.08 -6.40
C ALA A 68 4.64 -0.40 -6.19
N CYS A 69 4.37 0.62 -7.01
CA CYS A 69 3.11 1.35 -7.02
C CYS A 69 2.56 1.31 -8.45
N SER A 70 1.33 0.86 -8.62
CA SER A 70 0.71 0.76 -9.95
C SER A 70 -0.70 1.29 -9.91
N LEU A 71 -0.99 2.28 -10.77
CA LEU A 71 -2.33 2.84 -10.89
C LEU A 71 -3.21 1.90 -11.72
N MET A 72 -4.33 1.53 -11.15
CA MET A 72 -5.38 0.77 -11.81
C MET A 72 -6.57 1.69 -12.05
N PRO A 73 -6.96 1.94 -13.31
CA PRO A 73 -8.06 2.89 -13.60
C PRO A 73 -9.44 2.25 -13.41
N ASN A 74 -9.57 1.35 -12.46
CA ASN A 74 -10.80 0.63 -12.14
C ASN A 74 -10.93 0.51 -10.64
N PRO A 75 -12.15 0.32 -10.12
CA PRO A 75 -12.32 0.01 -8.70
C PRO A 75 -11.68 -1.34 -8.35
N VAL A 76 -11.40 -1.53 -7.06
CA VAL A 76 -10.96 -2.84 -6.56
C VAL A 76 -12.01 -3.89 -6.91
N PRO A 77 -11.61 -5.03 -7.50
CA PRO A 77 -12.56 -6.02 -8.00
C PRO A 77 -13.43 -6.65 -6.90
N ASN A 78 -14.58 -7.18 -7.32
CA ASN A 78 -15.48 -7.99 -6.48
C ASN A 78 -16.03 -7.25 -5.25
N LYS A 79 -15.99 -5.93 -5.27
CA LYS A 79 -16.44 -5.09 -4.15
C LYS A 79 -15.77 -5.46 -2.83
N GLU A 80 -14.53 -5.92 -2.90
CA GLU A 80 -13.78 -6.32 -1.70
C GLU A 80 -13.59 -5.17 -0.72
N ALA A 81 -13.26 -3.98 -1.24
CA ALA A 81 -13.06 -2.81 -0.39
C ALA A 81 -14.36 -2.37 0.28
N GLU A 82 -15.46 -2.35 -0.47
CA GLU A 82 -16.78 -1.99 0.06
C GLU A 82 -17.23 -2.98 1.13
N ASN A 83 -17.02 -4.27 0.89
CA ASN A 83 -17.37 -5.31 1.86
C ASN A 83 -16.54 -5.17 3.16
N ALA A 84 -15.25 -4.88 3.03
CA ALA A 84 -14.40 -4.64 4.19
C ALA A 84 -14.88 -3.41 4.96
N ALA A 85 -15.29 -2.35 4.27
CA ALA A 85 -15.74 -1.12 4.89
C ALA A 85 -17.01 -1.30 5.72
N LYS A 86 -17.89 -2.22 5.33
CA LYS A 86 -19.14 -2.48 6.05
C LYS A 86 -18.90 -2.92 7.49
N TYR A 87 -17.80 -3.58 7.75
CA TYR A 87 -17.50 -4.13 9.07
C TYR A 87 -16.53 -3.27 9.88
N ASN A 88 -16.16 -2.10 9.35
CA ASN A 88 -15.22 -1.21 10.04
C ASN A 88 -15.99 -0.24 10.95
N ILE A 89 -15.99 -0.52 12.23
CA ILE A 89 -16.68 0.30 13.23
C ILE A 89 -16.00 1.65 13.46
N LEU A 90 -14.72 1.77 13.10
CA LEU A 90 -13.96 3.02 13.28
C LEU A 90 -14.27 4.06 12.20
N TRP A 91 -14.89 3.63 11.11
CA TRP A 91 -15.22 4.49 9.98
C TRP A 91 -16.68 4.30 9.58
N LYS A 92 -17.56 5.01 10.26
CA LYS A 92 -19.01 4.85 10.09
C LYS A 92 -19.48 5.08 8.65
N GLU A 93 -18.90 6.10 7.98
CA GLU A 93 -19.26 6.43 6.60
C GLU A 93 -18.45 5.65 5.58
N GLY A 94 -17.62 4.71 6.05
CA GLY A 94 -16.66 4.00 5.20
C GLY A 94 -17.28 3.33 4.00
N ALA A 95 -18.38 2.59 4.19
CA ALA A 95 -19.02 1.89 3.08
C ALA A 95 -19.50 2.86 1.99
N ASN A 96 -20.05 4.00 2.38
CA ASN A 96 -20.51 5.03 1.44
C ASN A 96 -19.35 5.71 0.73
N GLU A 97 -18.30 6.04 1.47
CA GLU A 97 -17.12 6.71 0.90
C GLU A 97 -16.33 5.78 -0.02
N VAL A 98 -16.12 4.54 0.40
CA VAL A 98 -15.41 3.56 -0.41
C VAL A 98 -16.15 3.25 -1.70
N ALA A 99 -17.48 3.23 -1.67
CA ALA A 99 -18.30 3.00 -2.86
C ALA A 99 -18.08 4.06 -3.96
N LYS A 100 -17.55 5.22 -3.60
CA LYS A 100 -17.29 6.31 -4.56
C LYS A 100 -15.99 6.14 -5.32
N HIS A 101 -15.09 5.23 -4.90
CA HIS A 101 -13.81 5.12 -5.57
C HIS A 101 -13.98 4.57 -6.99
N GLN A 102 -13.20 5.12 -7.92
CA GLN A 102 -13.22 4.73 -9.33
C GLN A 102 -11.89 4.16 -9.79
N ALA A 103 -10.86 4.35 -9.00
CA ALA A 103 -9.51 3.89 -9.31
C ALA A 103 -8.77 3.56 -8.03
N HIS A 104 -7.68 2.85 -8.15
CA HIS A 104 -6.83 2.55 -6.99
C HIS A 104 -5.37 2.41 -7.41
N VAL A 105 -4.48 2.62 -6.45
CA VAL A 105 -3.05 2.32 -6.62
C VAL A 105 -2.75 1.06 -5.81
N MET A 106 -2.26 0.04 -6.50
CA MET A 106 -1.75 -1.15 -5.83
C MET A 106 -0.35 -0.84 -5.31
N LEU A 107 -0.20 -0.92 -4.00
CA LEU A 107 1.08 -0.71 -3.34
C LEU A 107 1.58 -2.05 -2.80
N ALA A 108 2.81 -2.38 -3.16
CA ALA A 108 3.46 -3.60 -2.65
C ALA A 108 4.87 -3.26 -2.17
N VAL A 109 5.23 -3.78 -1.02
CA VAL A 109 6.59 -3.68 -0.48
C VAL A 109 7.12 -5.10 -0.28
N MET A 110 8.23 -5.38 -0.92
CA MET A 110 8.88 -6.69 -0.87
C MET A 110 10.14 -6.59 0.00
N ASN A 111 10.27 -7.53 0.92
CA ASN A 111 11.41 -7.55 1.85
C ASN A 111 11.85 -8.99 2.10
N LYS A 112 13.15 -9.18 2.26
CA LYS A 112 13.75 -10.50 2.51
C LYS A 112 14.10 -10.74 3.98
N THR A 113 14.16 -9.71 4.80
CA THR A 113 14.76 -9.83 6.13
C THR A 113 13.90 -9.39 7.30
N SER A 114 13.28 -8.21 7.25
CA SER A 114 12.62 -7.64 8.41
C SER A 114 11.17 -7.26 8.14
N ALA A 115 10.25 -7.95 8.81
CA ALA A 115 8.82 -7.64 8.72
C ALA A 115 8.51 -6.27 9.32
N VAL A 116 9.24 -5.85 10.34
CA VAL A 116 9.04 -4.53 10.97
C VAL A 116 9.44 -3.41 10.02
N GLU A 117 10.61 -3.51 9.40
CA GLU A 117 11.06 -2.52 8.43
C GLU A 117 10.14 -2.44 7.22
N GLN A 118 9.65 -3.59 6.77
CA GLN A 118 8.69 -3.67 5.68
C GLN A 118 7.39 -2.93 6.03
N ALA A 119 6.86 -3.17 7.23
CA ALA A 119 5.63 -2.52 7.68
C ALA A 119 5.80 -1.01 7.81
N ILE A 120 6.95 -0.56 8.32
CA ILE A 120 7.26 0.86 8.45
C ILE A 120 7.33 1.52 7.08
N LEU A 121 8.03 0.91 6.14
CA LEU A 121 8.16 1.45 4.79
C LEU A 121 6.80 1.48 4.08
N PHE A 122 6.02 0.42 4.23
CA PHE A 122 4.66 0.38 3.67
C PHE A 122 3.83 1.57 4.18
N ALA A 123 3.84 1.80 5.50
CA ALA A 123 3.09 2.91 6.09
C ALA A 123 3.55 4.28 5.57
N LYS A 124 4.85 4.47 5.42
CA LYS A 124 5.41 5.71 4.88
C LYS A 124 4.93 5.98 3.46
N VAL A 125 5.06 5.00 2.59
CA VAL A 125 4.67 5.14 1.18
C VAL A 125 3.15 5.28 1.05
N ALA A 126 2.40 4.48 1.80
CA ALA A 126 0.94 4.55 1.79
C ALA A 126 0.44 5.93 2.23
N SER A 127 1.03 6.52 3.27
CA SER A 127 0.65 7.85 3.74
C SER A 127 0.90 8.90 2.67
N SER A 128 2.01 8.80 1.94
CA SER A 128 2.30 9.73 0.86
C SER A 128 1.31 9.63 -0.29
N LEU A 129 0.88 8.41 -0.62
CA LEU A 129 -0.19 8.20 -1.60
C LEU A 129 -1.52 8.76 -1.11
N LEU A 130 -1.81 8.61 0.18
CA LEU A 130 -3.07 9.07 0.79
C LEU A 130 -3.14 10.59 0.92
N LYS A 131 -2.02 11.29 0.90
CA LYS A 131 -2.02 12.76 0.96
C LYS A 131 -2.48 13.42 -0.33
N LEU A 132 -2.59 12.68 -1.42
CA LEU A 132 -3.10 13.22 -2.67
C LEU A 132 -4.58 13.59 -2.52
N ASP A 133 -5.00 14.68 -3.17
CA ASP A 133 -6.32 15.27 -2.95
C ASP A 133 -7.48 14.32 -3.25
N ASN A 134 -7.32 13.44 -4.23
CA ASN A 134 -8.39 12.51 -4.64
C ASN A 134 -8.35 11.17 -3.91
N ALA A 135 -7.50 11.01 -2.90
CA ALA A 135 -7.46 9.77 -2.11
C ALA A 135 -8.62 9.73 -1.11
N ILE A 136 -9.20 8.56 -0.94
CA ILE A 136 -10.31 8.31 -0.01
C ILE A 136 -9.83 7.57 1.23
N GLY A 137 -9.07 6.51 1.02
CA GLY A 137 -8.61 5.63 2.08
C GLY A 137 -7.77 4.50 1.50
N ILE A 138 -7.43 3.54 2.34
CA ILE A 138 -6.62 2.39 1.94
C ILE A 138 -7.32 1.09 2.35
N TYR A 139 -7.44 0.18 1.39
CA TYR A 139 -7.89 -1.19 1.64
C TYR A 139 -6.66 -2.08 1.81
N LYS A 140 -6.52 -2.62 2.99
CA LYS A 140 -5.47 -3.59 3.31
C LYS A 140 -6.18 -4.77 3.95
N ASP A 141 -6.37 -5.85 3.16
CA ASP A 141 -7.15 -7.00 3.58
C ASP A 141 -6.82 -7.43 5.01
N PRO A 142 -7.80 -7.59 5.88
CA PRO A 142 -9.25 -7.59 5.64
C PRO A 142 -9.96 -6.28 5.96
N THR A 143 -9.26 -5.17 6.11
CA THR A 143 -9.90 -3.94 6.57
C THR A 143 -9.59 -2.74 5.68
N VAL A 144 -10.36 -1.68 5.85
CA VAL A 144 -10.08 -0.39 5.23
C VAL A 144 -9.83 0.65 6.31
N TYR A 145 -8.98 1.62 5.98
CA TYR A 145 -8.68 2.75 6.86
C TYR A 145 -8.99 4.04 6.14
N GLU A 146 -9.62 4.98 6.86
CA GLU A 146 -9.90 6.32 6.36
C GLU A 146 -8.59 7.08 6.15
N LYS A 147 -8.55 7.95 5.14
CA LYS A 147 -7.39 8.71 4.72
C LYS A 147 -6.69 9.42 5.88
N ASN A 148 -7.41 10.28 6.59
CA ASN A 148 -6.80 11.09 7.65
C ASN A 148 -6.36 10.26 8.84
N PHE A 149 -7.13 9.22 9.16
CA PHE A 149 -6.76 8.28 10.22
C PHE A 149 -5.41 7.64 9.92
N TYR A 150 -5.23 7.15 8.69
CA TYR A 150 -3.99 6.46 8.32
C TYR A 150 -2.80 7.42 8.24
N VAL A 151 -3.02 8.62 7.68
CA VAL A 151 -1.95 9.63 7.60
C VAL A 151 -1.49 10.03 9.00
N ASN A 152 -2.42 10.25 9.92
CA ASN A 152 -2.08 10.59 11.31
C ASN A 152 -1.34 9.44 12.00
N PHE A 153 -1.78 8.22 11.75
CA PHE A 153 -1.10 7.03 12.26
C PHE A 153 0.36 6.97 11.78
N ALA A 154 0.60 7.23 10.49
CA ALA A 154 1.94 7.22 9.94
C ALA A 154 2.83 8.32 10.53
N GLU A 155 2.26 9.45 10.95
CA GLU A 155 3.04 10.51 11.58
C GLU A 155 3.71 10.06 12.89
N THR A 156 3.13 9.08 13.58
CA THR A 156 3.74 8.55 14.82
C THR A 156 5.10 7.87 14.53
N ILE A 157 5.33 7.44 13.30
CA ILE A 157 6.61 6.84 12.91
C ILE A 157 7.73 7.88 12.96
N LYS A 158 7.43 9.14 12.59
CA LYS A 158 8.40 10.23 12.66
C LYS A 158 8.85 10.51 14.10
N ASP A 159 7.95 10.29 15.04
CA ASP A 159 8.22 10.52 16.46
C ASP A 159 8.89 9.33 17.13
N GLY A 160 9.26 8.32 16.37
CA GLY A 160 9.94 7.14 16.90
C GLY A 160 9.02 6.03 17.38
N GLU A 161 7.72 6.19 17.22
CA GLU A 161 6.76 5.15 17.55
C GLU A 161 6.57 4.22 16.37
N TYR A 162 6.35 2.94 16.64
CA TYR A 162 6.17 1.96 15.59
C TYR A 162 4.71 1.50 15.54
N PRO A 163 4.15 1.33 14.32
CA PRO A 163 2.82 0.77 14.17
C PRO A 163 2.79 -0.69 14.64
N MET A 164 1.81 -0.99 15.43
CA MET A 164 1.64 -2.35 15.92
C MET A 164 0.41 -3.00 15.40
#